data_e019a16b9b3970e614b9a3f23e1e6d6f
#
_entry.id   e019a16b9b3970e614b9a3f23e1e6d6f
#
_cell.length_a   1.000
_cell.length_b   1.000
_cell.length_c   1.000
_cell.angle_alpha   90.00
_cell.angle_beta   90.00
_cell.angle_gamma   90.00
#
_symmetry.space_group_name_H-M   'P 1'
#
loop_
_entity.id
_entity.type
_entity.pdbx_description
1 polymer ?
#
loop_
_entity_poly.entity_id
_entity_poly.type
_entity_poly.pdbx_seq_one_letter_code
_entity_poly.pdbx_strand_id
1 'polypeptide(L)'
;MGKYPVRKIGFIVGILAMLIIGFMPTPASLAAVTETPVIAQRVLAVTVLMVIFWITEAMPIPFTALLPILLFPLMGITGAKGQNDIQLFKHYAYQTCYLLVGVGFLSGSMVKHGLHKRISLGIVSKIGKKPTTLILGFILAVAFVSMWMSNTAATVMMLPVALAIATTLGDEAKGLRKAMVLCIPYAATIGGMATVIGTTTNPTGIGLIQSTIGIDINFLDWLKIGLPFTVVLVPLMWIYMVKFFKVDKMPPVDISLARKQYEELGPMNKGEKWTAGIFLFCCVLWVTRSILWGKYMPFATDETVAMLGAFLVMAIPTDYKNAEFVCDWKTGFNDIPWNAVILLGGSMVMGNAFKDAGVAAWVANMLSGLAGMNAVMICIVVGIVTALLTELTTNAVVVAAFIPVLAGVGEAIGVSPFAMMIATMLSCNFAFMLPPATPPNAIAYGTGEIEMKDLVKCGLGLKLIALVVFPIMLYGVTMGIFHIGV
;
A
#
# COMPACT_ATOMS: atom_id res chain seq x y z
N MET A 1 -4.48 -0.58 -26.67
CA MET A 1 -3.87 -1.70 -27.44
C MET A 1 -2.49 -2.17 -26.97
N GLY A 2 -1.77 -1.49 -26.04
CA GLY A 2 -0.37 -1.81 -25.70
C GLY A 2 -0.10 -2.94 -24.69
N LYS A 3 -1.05 -3.37 -23.88
CA LYS A 3 -0.78 -4.38 -22.81
C LYS A 3 -0.86 -5.85 -23.26
N TYR A 4 -1.57 -6.16 -24.31
CA TYR A 4 -1.76 -7.55 -24.78
C TYR A 4 -0.46 -8.28 -25.17
N PRO A 5 0.47 -7.69 -25.94
CA PRO A 5 1.71 -8.37 -26.29
C PRO A 5 2.61 -8.60 -25.06
N VAL A 6 2.69 -7.67 -24.12
CA VAL A 6 3.51 -7.80 -22.90
C VAL A 6 3.00 -8.93 -22.02
N ARG A 7 1.68 -9.04 -21.82
CA ARG A 7 1.05 -10.12 -21.07
C ARG A 7 1.32 -11.50 -21.69
N LYS A 8 1.17 -11.60 -23.00
CA LYS A 8 1.42 -12.85 -23.75
C LYS A 8 2.89 -13.27 -23.66
N ILE A 9 3.81 -12.32 -23.84
CA ILE A 9 5.24 -12.56 -23.70
C ILE A 9 5.57 -12.98 -22.27
N GLY A 10 5.07 -12.25 -21.28
CA GLY A 10 5.28 -12.56 -19.86
C GLY A 10 4.77 -13.95 -19.47
N PHE A 11 3.62 -14.36 -20.02
CA PHE A 11 3.07 -15.70 -19.79
C PHE A 11 4.01 -16.79 -20.33
N ILE A 12 4.47 -16.65 -21.58
CA ILE A 12 5.38 -17.61 -22.20
C ILE A 12 6.73 -17.64 -21.48
N VAL A 13 7.33 -16.46 -21.27
CA VAL A 13 8.65 -16.33 -20.62
C VAL A 13 8.61 -16.87 -19.18
N GLY A 14 7.55 -16.56 -18.44
CA GLY A 14 7.42 -17.06 -17.06
C GLY A 14 7.35 -18.59 -16.98
N ILE A 15 6.52 -19.21 -17.82
CA ILE A 15 6.44 -20.69 -17.88
C ILE A 15 7.77 -21.29 -18.33
N LEU A 16 8.39 -20.75 -19.37
CA LEU A 16 9.68 -21.25 -19.84
C LEU A 16 10.76 -21.11 -18.75
N ALA A 17 10.83 -19.97 -18.10
CA ALA A 17 11.78 -19.75 -17.01
C ALA A 17 11.58 -20.75 -15.86
N MET A 18 10.32 -20.97 -15.44
CA MET A 18 9.99 -21.94 -14.41
C MET A 18 10.42 -23.36 -14.82
N LEU A 19 10.12 -23.79 -16.05
CA LEU A 19 10.51 -25.11 -16.53
C LEU A 19 12.03 -25.25 -16.64
N ILE A 20 12.72 -24.26 -17.19
CA ILE A 20 14.19 -24.28 -17.31
C ILE A 20 14.81 -24.38 -15.91
N ILE A 21 14.46 -23.47 -15.01
CA ILE A 21 15.02 -23.46 -13.65
C ILE A 21 14.63 -24.75 -12.89
N GLY A 22 13.40 -25.21 -13.01
CA GLY A 22 12.90 -26.37 -12.27
C GLY A 22 13.48 -27.73 -12.70
N PHE A 23 13.92 -27.84 -13.97
CA PHE A 23 14.41 -29.10 -14.54
C PHE A 23 15.89 -29.09 -14.95
N MET A 24 16.59 -27.94 -14.91
CA MET A 24 18.05 -27.92 -15.12
C MET A 24 18.78 -28.66 -13.99
N PRO A 25 20.04 -29.10 -14.22
CA PRO A 25 20.88 -29.63 -13.13
C PRO A 25 21.00 -28.60 -12.00
N THR A 26 20.86 -29.09 -10.76
CA THR A 26 20.93 -28.22 -9.58
C THR A 26 22.30 -27.54 -9.49
N PRO A 27 22.35 -26.19 -9.38
CA PRO A 27 23.62 -25.47 -9.27
C PRO A 27 24.44 -25.93 -8.06
N ALA A 28 25.73 -26.16 -8.25
CA ALA A 28 26.62 -26.58 -7.17
C ALA A 28 26.63 -25.55 -6.00
N SER A 29 26.53 -24.27 -6.31
CA SER A 29 26.42 -23.19 -5.32
C SER A 29 25.16 -23.30 -4.44
N LEU A 30 24.04 -23.75 -5.02
CA LEU A 30 22.80 -23.97 -4.26
C LEU A 30 22.92 -25.26 -3.41
N ALA A 31 23.52 -26.32 -3.97
CA ALA A 31 23.73 -27.57 -3.26
C ALA A 31 24.69 -27.44 -2.06
N ALA A 32 25.61 -26.46 -2.10
CA ALA A 32 26.53 -26.20 -1.00
C ALA A 32 25.87 -25.52 0.21
N VAL A 33 24.70 -24.92 0.05
CA VAL A 33 24.08 -24.05 1.08
C VAL A 33 22.84 -24.69 1.72
N THR A 34 22.20 -25.64 1.05
CA THR A 34 20.95 -26.24 1.54
C THR A 34 21.00 -27.75 1.56
N GLU A 35 20.34 -28.36 2.54
CA GLU A 35 20.19 -29.82 2.63
C GLU A 35 19.19 -30.38 1.61
N THR A 36 18.35 -29.51 1.02
CA THR A 36 17.30 -29.88 0.05
C THR A 36 17.43 -29.11 -1.25
N PRO A 37 18.55 -29.23 -1.99
CA PRO A 37 18.84 -28.34 -3.11
C PRO A 37 17.85 -28.44 -4.27
N VAL A 38 17.26 -29.60 -4.52
CA VAL A 38 16.22 -29.79 -5.56
C VAL A 38 14.94 -29.05 -5.18
N ILE A 39 14.56 -29.05 -3.90
CA ILE A 39 13.37 -28.32 -3.43
C ILE A 39 13.62 -26.82 -3.51
N ALA A 40 14.79 -26.35 -3.06
CA ALA A 40 15.20 -24.96 -3.18
C ALA A 40 15.14 -24.47 -4.62
N GLN A 41 15.63 -25.25 -5.56
CA GLN A 41 15.57 -24.96 -6.99
C GLN A 41 14.13 -24.84 -7.51
N ARG A 42 13.24 -25.76 -7.10
CA ARG A 42 11.82 -25.72 -7.47
C ARG A 42 11.09 -24.53 -6.87
N VAL A 43 11.37 -24.17 -5.62
CA VAL A 43 10.86 -22.96 -4.98
C VAL A 43 11.32 -21.72 -5.75
N LEU A 44 12.59 -21.65 -6.14
CA LEU A 44 13.12 -20.58 -6.96
C LEU A 44 12.41 -20.50 -8.33
N ALA A 45 12.16 -21.65 -8.97
CA ALA A 45 11.47 -21.72 -10.24
C ALA A 45 10.04 -21.12 -10.16
N VAL A 46 9.27 -21.48 -9.12
CA VAL A 46 7.93 -20.94 -8.89
C VAL A 46 8.01 -19.45 -8.54
N THR A 47 8.98 -19.04 -7.72
CA THR A 47 9.19 -17.61 -7.39
C THR A 47 9.43 -16.78 -8.65
N VAL A 48 10.32 -17.22 -9.53
CA VAL A 48 10.62 -16.52 -10.79
C VAL A 48 9.38 -16.42 -11.68
N LEU A 49 8.61 -17.50 -11.80
CA LEU A 49 7.33 -17.48 -12.52
C LEU A 49 6.39 -16.39 -11.96
N MET A 50 6.18 -16.41 -10.64
CA MET A 50 5.26 -15.47 -9.99
C MET A 50 5.72 -14.03 -10.13
N VAL A 51 7.01 -13.75 -9.97
CA VAL A 51 7.58 -12.40 -10.16
C VAL A 51 7.40 -11.93 -11.60
N ILE A 52 7.68 -12.78 -12.60
CA ILE A 52 7.46 -12.44 -14.02
C ILE A 52 5.97 -12.16 -14.27
N PHE A 53 5.07 -12.99 -13.75
CA PHE A 53 3.63 -12.82 -13.92
C PHE A 53 3.11 -11.55 -13.23
N TRP A 54 3.63 -11.22 -12.07
CA TRP A 54 3.27 -9.98 -11.36
C TRP A 54 3.76 -8.73 -12.10
N ILE A 55 5.01 -8.73 -12.59
CA ILE A 55 5.59 -7.57 -13.31
C ILE A 55 4.89 -7.35 -14.66
N THR A 56 4.61 -8.43 -15.39
CA THR A 56 4.01 -8.36 -16.74
C THR A 56 2.47 -8.33 -16.71
N GLU A 57 1.86 -8.53 -15.53
CA GLU A 57 0.41 -8.77 -15.37
C GLU A 57 -0.08 -9.89 -16.32
N ALA A 58 0.75 -10.92 -16.56
CA ALA A 58 0.42 -12.04 -17.43
C ALA A 58 -0.88 -12.74 -17.00
N MET A 59 -1.09 -12.83 -15.69
CA MET A 59 -2.34 -13.22 -15.03
C MET A 59 -2.75 -12.15 -14.01
N PRO A 60 -4.03 -12.11 -13.58
CA PRO A 60 -4.43 -11.23 -12.47
C PRO A 60 -3.55 -11.45 -11.25
N ILE A 61 -3.10 -10.35 -10.63
CA ILE A 61 -2.18 -10.38 -9.48
C ILE A 61 -2.62 -11.34 -8.38
N PRO A 62 -3.89 -11.34 -7.90
CA PRO A 62 -4.33 -12.28 -6.88
C PRO A 62 -4.36 -13.72 -7.37
N PHE A 63 -4.65 -13.96 -8.66
CA PHE A 63 -4.62 -15.31 -9.20
C PHE A 63 -3.18 -15.87 -9.26
N THR A 64 -2.21 -15.05 -9.62
CA THR A 64 -0.79 -15.42 -9.54
C THR A 64 -0.40 -15.81 -8.11
N ALA A 65 -0.93 -15.12 -7.11
CA ALA A 65 -0.68 -15.43 -5.70
C ALA A 65 -1.28 -16.77 -5.25
N LEU A 66 -2.22 -17.35 -6.00
CA LEU A 66 -2.77 -18.70 -5.75
C LEU A 66 -1.94 -19.81 -6.39
N LEU A 67 -1.00 -19.49 -7.28
CA LEU A 67 -0.20 -20.52 -7.97
C LEU A 67 0.57 -21.47 -7.04
N PRO A 68 1.07 -21.06 -5.87
CA PRO A 68 1.69 -22.01 -4.93
C PRO A 68 0.76 -23.16 -4.52
N ILE A 69 -0.55 -22.93 -4.39
CA ILE A 69 -1.54 -23.98 -4.07
C ILE A 69 -1.53 -25.07 -5.13
N LEU A 70 -1.33 -24.71 -6.39
CA LEU A 70 -1.28 -25.65 -7.51
C LEU A 70 0.13 -26.23 -7.69
N LEU A 71 1.14 -25.36 -7.73
CA LEU A 71 2.48 -25.74 -8.19
C LEU A 71 3.31 -26.43 -7.11
N PHE A 72 3.12 -26.11 -5.82
CA PHE A 72 3.91 -26.71 -4.75
C PHE A 72 3.66 -28.23 -4.63
N PRO A 73 2.39 -28.72 -4.60
CA PRO A 73 2.15 -30.15 -4.64
C PRO A 73 2.65 -30.81 -5.93
N LEU A 74 2.39 -30.19 -7.10
CA LEU A 74 2.80 -30.76 -8.40
C LEU A 74 4.32 -30.87 -8.56
N MET A 75 5.08 -29.95 -7.97
CA MET A 75 6.53 -29.96 -8.02
C MET A 75 7.16 -30.67 -6.79
N GLY A 76 6.36 -31.28 -5.91
CA GLY A 76 6.85 -31.98 -4.72
C GLY A 76 7.60 -31.06 -3.73
N ILE A 77 7.19 -29.80 -3.63
CA ILE A 77 7.71 -28.83 -2.66
C ILE A 77 7.04 -29.04 -1.30
N THR A 78 5.73 -29.30 -1.29
CA THR A 78 4.96 -29.66 -0.10
C THR A 78 5.25 -31.08 0.34
N GLY A 79 5.30 -31.30 1.65
CA GLY A 79 5.63 -32.63 2.22
C GLY A 79 7.12 -32.85 2.49
N ALA A 80 8.02 -32.02 1.99
CA ALA A 80 9.43 -32.05 2.36
C ALA A 80 9.62 -31.53 3.79
N LYS A 81 10.34 -32.28 4.63
CA LYS A 81 10.61 -31.94 6.05
C LYS A 81 9.33 -31.77 6.91
N GLY A 82 8.23 -32.51 6.65
CA GLY A 82 7.03 -32.51 7.49
C GLY A 82 6.13 -31.27 7.32
N GLN A 83 6.29 -30.48 6.28
CA GLN A 83 5.31 -29.49 5.88
C GLN A 83 4.07 -30.21 5.34
N ASN A 84 3.02 -30.27 6.15
CA ASN A 84 1.71 -30.75 5.72
C ASN A 84 1.07 -29.76 4.77
N ASP A 85 0.24 -30.21 3.82
CA ASP A 85 -0.55 -29.36 2.93
C ASP A 85 -1.39 -28.31 3.69
N ILE A 86 -1.77 -28.61 4.94
CA ILE A 86 -2.46 -27.70 5.85
C ILE A 86 -1.68 -26.39 6.08
N GLN A 87 -0.35 -26.44 6.13
CA GLN A 87 0.46 -25.23 6.30
C GLN A 87 0.35 -24.30 5.10
N LEU A 88 0.23 -24.83 3.88
CA LEU A 88 0.04 -24.09 2.66
C LEU A 88 -1.23 -23.21 2.73
N PHE A 89 -2.35 -23.78 3.15
CA PHE A 89 -3.63 -23.08 3.23
C PHE A 89 -3.72 -22.11 4.42
N LYS A 90 -3.03 -22.42 5.52
CA LYS A 90 -3.00 -21.57 6.74
C LYS A 90 -2.60 -20.15 6.45
N HIS A 91 -1.67 -19.92 5.53
CA HIS A 91 -1.16 -18.59 5.20
C HIS A 91 -2.21 -17.72 4.49
N TYR A 92 -3.17 -18.30 3.75
CA TYR A 92 -4.26 -17.56 3.13
C TYR A 92 -5.35 -17.13 4.11
N ALA A 93 -5.33 -17.64 5.34
CA ALA A 93 -6.21 -17.24 6.44
C ALA A 93 -5.41 -16.64 7.61
N TYR A 94 -4.30 -15.96 7.31
CA TYR A 94 -3.48 -15.31 8.32
C TYR A 94 -4.23 -14.16 8.99
N GLN A 95 -3.93 -13.91 10.27
CA GLN A 95 -4.67 -12.93 11.08
C GLN A 95 -4.82 -11.56 10.40
N THR A 96 -3.79 -11.03 9.77
CA THR A 96 -3.82 -9.74 9.06
C THR A 96 -4.87 -9.68 7.93
N CYS A 97 -5.30 -10.83 7.38
CA CYS A 97 -6.43 -10.89 6.44
C CYS A 97 -7.71 -10.37 7.08
N TYR A 98 -7.93 -10.68 8.36
CA TYR A 98 -9.13 -10.23 9.09
C TYR A 98 -9.08 -8.75 9.47
N LEU A 99 -7.89 -8.15 9.59
CA LEU A 99 -7.76 -6.69 9.65
C LEU A 99 -8.33 -6.06 8.36
N LEU A 100 -7.91 -6.57 7.20
CA LEU A 100 -8.40 -6.07 5.90
C LEU A 100 -9.91 -6.27 5.73
N VAL A 101 -10.45 -7.40 6.19
CA VAL A 101 -11.89 -7.66 6.21
C VAL A 101 -12.63 -6.64 7.08
N GLY A 102 -12.21 -6.47 8.33
CA GLY A 102 -12.85 -5.55 9.27
C GLY A 102 -12.83 -4.10 8.78
N VAL A 103 -11.68 -3.67 8.26
CA VAL A 103 -11.51 -2.33 7.69
C VAL A 103 -12.37 -2.14 6.43
N GLY A 104 -12.57 -3.18 5.61
CA GLY A 104 -13.47 -3.14 4.46
C GLY A 104 -14.89 -2.77 4.86
N PHE A 105 -15.44 -3.34 5.92
CA PHE A 105 -16.77 -2.97 6.45
C PHE A 105 -16.81 -1.54 6.98
N LEU A 106 -15.77 -1.10 7.70
CA LEU A 106 -15.67 0.28 8.19
C LEU A 106 -15.59 1.29 7.03
N SER A 107 -14.74 1.04 6.05
CA SER A 107 -14.59 1.86 4.84
C SER A 107 -15.90 1.87 4.03
N GLY A 108 -16.50 0.72 3.79
CA GLY A 108 -17.78 0.59 3.09
C GLY A 108 -18.90 1.39 3.76
N SER A 109 -18.93 1.43 5.10
CA SER A 109 -19.89 2.28 5.83
C SER A 109 -19.65 3.78 5.60
N MET A 110 -18.37 4.21 5.55
CA MET A 110 -18.01 5.60 5.23
C MET A 110 -18.45 5.99 3.82
N VAL A 111 -18.29 5.08 2.86
CA VAL A 111 -18.71 5.28 1.47
C VAL A 111 -20.23 5.32 1.37
N LYS A 112 -20.94 4.35 1.97
CA LYS A 112 -22.41 4.24 1.96
C LYS A 112 -23.09 5.51 2.45
N HIS A 113 -22.62 6.09 3.54
CA HIS A 113 -23.23 7.28 4.14
C HIS A 113 -22.61 8.61 3.68
N GLY A 114 -21.57 8.59 2.86
CA GLY A 114 -20.94 9.81 2.33
C GLY A 114 -20.13 10.61 3.35
N LEU A 115 -19.75 10.00 4.49
CA LEU A 115 -18.94 10.67 5.52
C LEU A 115 -17.60 11.18 4.97
N HIS A 116 -16.93 10.39 4.15
CA HIS A 116 -15.70 10.76 3.45
C HIS A 116 -15.87 12.00 2.56
N LYS A 117 -17.01 12.12 1.86
CA LYS A 117 -17.36 13.28 1.02
C LYS A 117 -17.55 14.52 1.88
N ARG A 118 -18.27 14.41 3.00
CA ARG A 118 -18.47 15.52 3.95
C ARG A 118 -17.16 16.03 4.50
N ILE A 119 -16.26 15.14 4.95
CA ILE A 119 -14.96 15.52 5.50
C ILE A 119 -14.16 16.29 4.45
N SER A 120 -14.06 15.76 3.24
CA SER A 120 -13.27 16.34 2.16
C SER A 120 -13.80 17.70 1.70
N LEU A 121 -15.10 17.80 1.42
CA LEU A 121 -15.73 19.07 1.04
C LEU A 121 -15.69 20.07 2.19
N GLY A 122 -15.81 19.62 3.45
CA GLY A 122 -15.69 20.46 4.63
C GLY A 122 -14.31 21.10 4.75
N ILE A 123 -13.23 20.39 4.38
CA ILE A 123 -11.87 20.96 4.34
C ILE A 123 -11.77 21.96 3.18
N VAL A 124 -12.14 21.56 1.95
CA VAL A 124 -12.00 22.39 0.75
C VAL A 124 -12.86 23.66 0.84
N SER A 125 -14.08 23.59 1.37
CA SER A 125 -15.02 24.72 1.48
C SER A 125 -14.54 25.83 2.44
N LYS A 126 -13.66 25.50 3.41
CA LYS A 126 -13.10 26.46 4.39
C LYS A 126 -11.85 27.17 3.88
N ILE A 127 -11.34 26.75 2.72
CA ILE A 127 -10.10 27.28 2.17
C ILE A 127 -10.38 28.52 1.35
N GLY A 128 -9.42 29.44 1.37
CA GLY A 128 -9.57 30.74 0.71
C GLY A 128 -9.50 30.66 -0.82
N LYS A 129 -9.88 31.77 -1.49
CA LYS A 129 -9.92 31.90 -2.95
C LYS A 129 -8.53 31.92 -3.64
N LYS A 130 -7.43 31.92 -2.89
CA LYS A 130 -6.07 31.90 -3.47
C LYS A 130 -5.79 30.51 -4.09
N PRO A 131 -5.30 30.45 -5.33
CA PRO A 131 -4.96 29.19 -6.00
C PRO A 131 -4.03 28.28 -5.18
N THR A 132 -3.05 28.87 -4.51
CA THR A 132 -2.08 28.14 -3.66
C THR A 132 -2.75 27.47 -2.47
N THR A 133 -3.67 28.16 -1.80
CA THR A 133 -4.44 27.57 -0.68
C THR A 133 -5.45 26.54 -1.17
N LEU A 134 -6.01 26.70 -2.36
CA LEU A 134 -6.90 25.71 -2.97
C LEU A 134 -6.18 24.38 -3.19
N ILE A 135 -4.97 24.41 -3.77
CA ILE A 135 -4.15 23.19 -3.91
C ILE A 135 -3.84 22.59 -2.55
N LEU A 136 -3.48 23.40 -1.54
CA LEU A 136 -3.27 22.89 -0.18
C LEU A 136 -4.51 22.17 0.37
N GLY A 137 -5.68 22.75 0.11
CA GLY A 137 -6.93 22.16 0.55
C GLY A 137 -7.24 20.81 -0.05
N PHE A 138 -7.05 20.68 -1.34
CA PHE A 138 -7.18 19.38 -1.99
C PHE A 138 -6.16 18.38 -1.42
N ILE A 139 -4.90 18.80 -1.26
CA ILE A 139 -3.85 17.94 -0.70
C ILE A 139 -4.23 17.47 0.72
N LEU A 140 -4.62 18.40 1.60
CA LEU A 140 -4.98 18.08 2.98
C LEU A 140 -6.25 17.20 3.05
N ALA A 141 -7.27 17.53 2.26
CA ALA A 141 -8.51 16.77 2.24
C ALA A 141 -8.29 15.33 1.77
N VAL A 142 -7.57 15.16 0.67
CA VAL A 142 -7.30 13.84 0.11
C VAL A 142 -6.34 13.05 1.00
N ALA A 143 -5.25 13.65 1.47
CA ALA A 143 -4.31 12.97 2.35
C ALA A 143 -4.98 12.51 3.64
N PHE A 144 -5.78 13.38 4.27
CA PHE A 144 -6.49 13.01 5.50
C PHE A 144 -7.48 11.86 5.29
N VAL A 145 -8.29 11.91 4.23
CA VAL A 145 -9.26 10.84 3.95
C VAL A 145 -8.54 9.54 3.57
N SER A 146 -7.47 9.63 2.80
CA SER A 146 -6.68 8.47 2.38
C SER A 146 -5.91 7.78 3.51
N MET A 147 -5.75 8.43 4.65
CA MET A 147 -5.23 7.76 5.87
C MET A 147 -6.16 6.65 6.36
N TRP A 148 -7.46 6.73 6.03
CA TRP A 148 -8.51 5.93 6.63
C TRP A 148 -9.27 5.03 5.65
N MET A 149 -9.02 5.21 4.36
CA MET A 149 -9.63 4.42 3.29
C MET A 149 -8.67 4.28 2.11
N SER A 150 -9.02 3.44 1.14
CA SER A 150 -8.14 3.19 -0.01
C SER A 150 -7.82 4.47 -0.79
N ASN A 151 -6.57 4.61 -1.25
CA ASN A 151 -6.09 5.71 -2.09
C ASN A 151 -6.99 5.91 -3.32
N THR A 152 -7.46 4.80 -3.91
CA THR A 152 -8.36 4.80 -5.07
C THR A 152 -9.68 5.46 -4.75
N ALA A 153 -10.32 5.11 -3.64
CA ALA A 153 -11.60 5.67 -3.24
C ALA A 153 -11.48 7.18 -2.95
N ALA A 154 -10.43 7.60 -2.23
CA ALA A 154 -10.16 9.02 -1.99
C ALA A 154 -9.97 9.80 -3.30
N THR A 155 -9.27 9.21 -4.28
CA THR A 155 -9.03 9.83 -5.59
C THR A 155 -10.32 9.94 -6.41
N VAL A 156 -11.07 8.84 -6.55
CA VAL A 156 -12.33 8.80 -7.33
C VAL A 156 -13.33 9.82 -6.80
N MET A 157 -13.38 10.02 -5.49
CA MET A 157 -14.28 10.97 -4.87
C MET A 157 -13.89 12.44 -5.13
N MET A 158 -12.60 12.78 -5.01
CA MET A 158 -12.16 14.17 -5.05
C MET A 158 -11.87 14.68 -6.46
N LEU A 159 -11.56 13.78 -7.37
CA LEU A 159 -11.24 14.16 -8.74
C LEU A 159 -12.41 14.85 -9.48
N PRO A 160 -13.67 14.39 -9.40
CA PRO A 160 -14.80 15.10 -9.98
C PRO A 160 -14.99 16.51 -9.41
N VAL A 161 -14.71 16.73 -8.13
CA VAL A 161 -14.78 18.06 -7.49
C VAL A 161 -13.72 18.99 -8.09
N ALA A 162 -12.49 18.49 -8.23
CA ALA A 162 -11.41 19.25 -8.87
C ALA A 162 -11.72 19.56 -10.34
N LEU A 163 -12.25 18.59 -11.09
CA LEU A 163 -12.63 18.77 -12.49
C LEU A 163 -13.76 19.80 -12.64
N ALA A 164 -14.77 19.74 -11.77
CA ALA A 164 -15.86 20.72 -11.79
C ALA A 164 -15.38 22.16 -11.54
N ILE A 165 -14.40 22.35 -10.67
CA ILE A 165 -13.75 23.65 -10.49
C ILE A 165 -12.86 23.96 -11.71
N ALA A 166 -12.13 22.99 -12.22
CA ALA A 166 -11.23 23.17 -13.37
C ALA A 166 -12.00 23.62 -14.64
N THR A 167 -13.24 23.17 -14.85
CA THR A 167 -14.07 23.59 -15.99
C THR A 167 -14.50 25.05 -15.92
N THR A 168 -14.51 25.67 -14.74
CA THR A 168 -14.81 27.10 -14.58
C THR A 168 -13.62 28.01 -14.89
N LEU A 169 -12.42 27.41 -15.05
CA LEU A 169 -11.19 28.15 -15.27
C LEU A 169 -10.91 28.30 -16.77
N GLY A 170 -10.52 29.49 -17.19
CA GLY A 170 -10.09 29.77 -18.56
C GLY A 170 -8.77 29.07 -18.94
N ASP A 171 -8.38 29.20 -20.20
CA ASP A 171 -7.14 28.59 -20.73
C ASP A 171 -5.88 29.13 -20.05
N GLU A 172 -5.92 30.35 -19.53
CA GLU A 172 -4.82 30.96 -18.78
C GLU A 172 -4.48 30.20 -17.49
N ALA A 173 -5.43 29.44 -16.93
CA ALA A 173 -5.28 28.65 -15.72
C ALA A 173 -4.93 27.17 -15.97
N LYS A 174 -4.44 26.81 -17.17
CA LYS A 174 -4.09 25.43 -17.54
C LYS A 174 -3.13 24.77 -16.53
N GLY A 175 -2.16 25.52 -16.00
CA GLY A 175 -1.25 25.02 -14.98
C GLY A 175 -1.96 24.68 -13.67
N LEU A 176 -2.93 25.49 -13.24
CA LEU A 176 -3.74 25.20 -12.04
C LEU A 176 -4.62 23.97 -12.24
N ARG A 177 -5.26 23.80 -13.41
CA ARG A 177 -6.04 22.60 -13.73
C ARG A 177 -5.19 21.34 -13.60
N LYS A 178 -3.99 21.33 -14.22
CA LYS A 178 -3.03 20.23 -14.09
C LYS A 178 -2.59 19.99 -12.65
N ALA A 179 -2.30 21.05 -11.89
CA ALA A 179 -1.93 20.95 -10.50
C ALA A 179 -3.06 20.34 -9.64
N MET A 180 -4.32 20.75 -9.85
CA MET A 180 -5.47 20.20 -9.14
C MET A 180 -5.68 18.72 -9.42
N VAL A 181 -5.53 18.29 -10.67
CA VAL A 181 -5.70 16.88 -11.05
C VAL A 181 -4.57 16.01 -10.51
N LEU A 182 -3.31 16.48 -10.59
CA LEU A 182 -2.13 15.72 -10.13
C LEU A 182 -1.97 15.71 -8.61
N CYS A 183 -2.37 16.76 -7.91
CA CYS A 183 -2.22 16.78 -6.45
C CYS A 183 -3.08 15.69 -5.75
N ILE A 184 -4.18 15.27 -6.35
CA ILE A 184 -5.10 14.29 -5.76
C ILE A 184 -4.45 12.90 -5.63
N PRO A 185 -3.98 12.24 -6.72
CA PRO A 185 -3.36 10.92 -6.61
C PRO A 185 -2.10 10.94 -5.75
N TYR A 186 -1.31 12.00 -5.81
CA TYR A 186 -0.10 12.12 -4.99
C TYR A 186 -0.43 12.27 -3.50
N ALA A 187 -1.41 13.12 -3.18
CA ALA A 187 -1.88 13.29 -1.81
C ALA A 187 -2.51 12.01 -1.26
N ALA A 188 -3.25 11.26 -2.10
CA ALA A 188 -3.82 9.97 -1.72
C ALA A 188 -2.71 8.97 -1.36
N THR A 189 -1.69 8.87 -2.20
CA THR A 189 -0.57 7.94 -1.96
C THR A 189 0.23 8.32 -0.72
N ILE A 190 0.56 9.60 -0.53
CA ILE A 190 1.29 10.08 0.65
C ILE A 190 0.43 9.94 1.92
N GLY A 191 -0.86 10.28 1.85
CA GLY A 191 -1.79 10.13 2.98
C GLY A 191 -1.95 8.68 3.41
N GLY A 192 -2.08 7.76 2.43
CA GLY A 192 -2.21 6.33 2.69
C GLY A 192 -1.04 5.69 3.44
N MET A 193 0.15 6.30 3.41
CA MET A 193 1.31 5.83 4.19
C MET A 193 1.13 6.01 5.70
N ALA A 194 0.29 6.97 6.13
CA ALA A 194 0.25 7.40 7.52
C ALA A 194 -0.24 6.33 8.50
N THR A 195 -1.20 5.51 8.11
CA THR A 195 -1.78 4.48 8.99
C THR A 195 -1.68 3.08 8.38
N VAL A 196 -1.86 2.06 9.20
CA VAL A 196 -1.89 0.66 8.73
C VAL A 196 -2.97 0.45 7.67
N ILE A 197 -4.11 1.11 7.81
CA ILE A 197 -5.32 0.90 7.00
C ILE A 197 -5.44 1.82 5.78
N GLY A 198 -4.57 2.82 5.64
CA GLY A 198 -4.64 3.81 4.56
C GLY A 198 -4.29 3.25 3.18
N THR A 199 -3.46 2.21 3.11
CA THR A 199 -3.18 1.47 1.86
C THR A 199 -3.03 -0.01 2.15
N THR A 200 -3.47 -0.85 1.21
CA THR A 200 -3.35 -2.31 1.33
C THR A 200 -1.91 -2.81 1.42
N THR A 201 -0.96 -2.01 0.99
CA THR A 201 0.48 -2.29 1.04
C THR A 201 0.98 -2.39 2.49
N ASN A 202 0.49 -1.52 3.38
CA ASN A 202 0.93 -1.47 4.78
C ASN A 202 0.59 -2.76 5.55
N PRO A 203 -0.67 -3.22 5.63
CA PRO A 203 -0.96 -4.47 6.33
C PRO A 203 -0.34 -5.69 5.64
N THR A 204 -0.19 -5.68 4.31
CA THR A 204 0.51 -6.75 3.59
C THR A 204 1.97 -6.85 4.04
N GLY A 205 2.68 -5.73 4.08
CA GLY A 205 4.08 -5.70 4.52
C GLY A 205 4.24 -6.04 6.01
N ILE A 206 3.37 -5.51 6.88
CA ILE A 206 3.37 -5.81 8.32
C ILE A 206 3.16 -7.31 8.55
N GLY A 207 2.18 -7.92 7.88
CA GLY A 207 1.94 -9.35 7.98
C GLY A 207 3.12 -10.19 7.48
N LEU A 208 3.79 -9.77 6.41
CA LEU A 208 5.00 -10.42 5.92
C LEU A 208 6.17 -10.29 6.89
N ILE A 209 6.40 -9.12 7.48
CA ILE A 209 7.43 -8.91 8.50
C ILE A 209 7.18 -9.84 9.69
N GLN A 210 5.95 -9.87 10.19
CA GLN A 210 5.59 -10.73 11.29
C GLN A 210 5.79 -12.23 10.97
N SER A 211 5.40 -12.67 9.77
CA SER A 211 5.52 -14.08 9.38
C SER A 211 6.96 -14.52 9.10
N THR A 212 7.84 -13.62 8.66
CA THR A 212 9.23 -13.96 8.25
C THR A 212 10.25 -13.81 9.37
N ILE A 213 10.15 -12.73 10.16
CA ILE A 213 11.11 -12.40 11.22
C ILE A 213 10.49 -12.31 12.61
N GLY A 214 9.16 -12.54 12.74
CA GLY A 214 8.47 -12.61 14.04
C GLY A 214 8.25 -11.26 14.74
N ILE A 215 8.54 -10.12 14.08
CA ILE A 215 8.31 -8.78 14.66
C ILE A 215 6.87 -8.36 14.42
N ASP A 216 6.16 -8.12 15.51
CA ASP A 216 4.78 -7.58 15.47
C ASP A 216 4.83 -6.05 15.44
N ILE A 217 4.23 -5.46 14.42
CA ILE A 217 4.06 -4.00 14.25
C ILE A 217 2.58 -3.71 14.42
N ASN A 218 2.21 -3.15 15.56
CA ASN A 218 0.82 -2.76 15.80
C ASN A 218 0.48 -1.40 15.14
N PHE A 219 -0.81 -1.03 15.21
CA PHE A 219 -1.32 0.19 14.60
C PHE A 219 -0.57 1.45 15.08
N LEU A 220 -0.30 1.56 16.38
CA LEU A 220 0.41 2.73 16.92
C LEU A 220 1.88 2.77 16.49
N ASP A 221 2.54 1.62 16.40
CA ASP A 221 3.94 1.55 15.95
C ASP A 221 4.06 2.00 14.51
N TRP A 222 3.15 1.53 13.63
CA TRP A 222 3.13 2.01 12.25
C TRP A 222 2.77 3.50 12.16
N LEU A 223 1.83 3.98 12.97
CA LEU A 223 1.45 5.40 13.00
C LEU A 223 2.64 6.30 13.36
N LYS A 224 3.50 5.87 14.28
CA LYS A 224 4.74 6.59 14.64
C LYS A 224 5.75 6.67 13.48
N ILE A 225 5.70 5.73 12.52
CA ILE A 225 6.54 5.72 11.33
C ILE A 225 5.88 6.50 10.20
N GLY A 226 4.67 6.12 9.80
CA GLY A 226 4.00 6.60 8.60
C GLY A 226 3.50 8.04 8.72
N LEU A 227 2.95 8.42 9.88
CA LEU A 227 2.43 9.77 10.09
C LEU A 227 3.51 10.87 9.99
N PRO A 228 4.70 10.75 10.63
CA PRO A 228 5.77 11.73 10.45
C PRO A 228 6.21 11.88 8.98
N PHE A 229 6.31 10.78 8.23
CA PHE A 229 6.57 10.85 6.78
C PHE A 229 5.51 11.67 6.05
N THR A 230 4.24 11.40 6.31
CA THR A 230 3.13 12.12 5.70
C THR A 230 3.16 13.61 6.07
N VAL A 231 3.38 13.93 7.35
CA VAL A 231 3.45 15.33 7.86
C VAL A 231 4.59 16.11 7.21
N VAL A 232 5.70 15.47 6.90
CA VAL A 232 6.83 16.13 6.20
C VAL A 232 6.59 16.21 4.71
N LEU A 233 6.11 15.13 4.08
CA LEU A 233 5.96 15.09 2.61
C LEU A 233 4.79 15.95 2.10
N VAL A 234 3.70 16.07 2.85
CA VAL A 234 2.53 16.87 2.45
C VAL A 234 2.87 18.35 2.22
N PRO A 235 3.54 19.06 3.15
CA PRO A 235 3.98 20.45 2.90
C PRO A 235 5.00 20.57 1.77
N LEU A 236 5.95 19.64 1.68
CA LEU A 236 6.95 19.64 0.61
C LEU A 236 6.31 19.42 -0.76
N MET A 237 5.36 18.51 -0.86
CA MET A 237 4.56 18.30 -2.05
C MET A 237 3.78 19.56 -2.43
N TRP A 238 3.12 20.22 -1.47
CA TRP A 238 2.41 21.46 -1.72
C TRP A 238 3.32 22.56 -2.28
N ILE A 239 4.45 22.82 -1.62
CA ILE A 239 5.43 23.83 -2.07
C ILE A 239 5.94 23.48 -3.47
N TYR A 240 6.24 22.20 -3.70
CA TYR A 240 6.70 21.72 -4.99
C TYR A 240 5.64 21.92 -6.09
N MET A 241 4.39 21.52 -5.87
CA MET A 241 3.30 21.66 -6.83
C MET A 241 3.02 23.11 -7.17
N VAL A 242 3.00 24.00 -6.16
CA VAL A 242 2.80 25.45 -6.35
C VAL A 242 3.89 26.03 -7.24
N LYS A 243 5.16 25.70 -6.99
CA LYS A 243 6.31 26.21 -7.77
C LYS A 243 6.37 25.60 -9.18
N PHE A 244 6.17 24.30 -9.28
CA PHE A 244 6.28 23.57 -10.55
C PHE A 244 5.24 24.05 -11.59
N PHE A 245 4.00 24.26 -11.16
CA PHE A 245 2.91 24.76 -12.01
C PHE A 245 2.73 26.28 -11.98
N LYS A 246 3.57 27.01 -11.23
CA LYS A 246 3.51 28.48 -11.06
C LYS A 246 2.13 28.95 -10.59
N VAL A 247 1.51 28.20 -9.68
CA VAL A 247 0.15 28.43 -9.18
C VAL A 247 0.03 29.76 -8.44
N ASP A 248 1.10 30.23 -7.84
CA ASP A 248 1.22 31.51 -7.12
C ASP A 248 0.98 32.75 -8.03
N LYS A 249 1.16 32.59 -9.35
CA LYS A 249 0.98 33.67 -10.35
C LYS A 249 -0.41 33.70 -10.98
N MET A 250 -1.31 32.82 -10.54
CA MET A 250 -2.63 32.67 -11.13
C MET A 250 -3.69 33.52 -10.41
N PRO A 251 -4.77 33.92 -11.12
CA PRO A 251 -5.83 34.70 -10.53
C PRO A 251 -6.58 33.90 -9.45
N PRO A 252 -7.28 34.58 -8.52
CA PRO A 252 -8.16 33.94 -7.55
C PRO A 252 -9.20 33.06 -8.21
N VAL A 253 -9.54 31.94 -7.55
CA VAL A 253 -10.50 30.95 -8.04
C VAL A 253 -11.80 31.06 -7.28
N ASP A 254 -12.92 30.90 -7.99
CA ASP A 254 -14.22 30.78 -7.36
C ASP A 254 -14.41 29.37 -6.81
N ILE A 255 -14.50 29.26 -5.47
CA ILE A 255 -14.75 28.00 -4.75
C ILE A 255 -16.22 27.86 -4.33
N SER A 256 -17.12 28.72 -4.85
CA SER A 256 -18.55 28.70 -4.51
C SER A 256 -19.17 27.34 -4.78
N LEU A 257 -18.74 26.65 -5.85
CA LEU A 257 -19.22 25.32 -6.20
C LEU A 257 -18.91 24.29 -5.09
N ALA A 258 -17.68 24.24 -4.58
CA ALA A 258 -17.33 23.32 -3.50
C ALA A 258 -18.07 23.66 -2.19
N ARG A 259 -18.24 24.96 -1.91
CA ARG A 259 -19.03 25.42 -0.76
C ARG A 259 -20.51 25.02 -0.92
N LYS A 260 -21.12 25.26 -2.08
CA LYS A 260 -22.49 24.86 -2.39
C LYS A 260 -22.68 23.34 -2.26
N GLN A 261 -21.77 22.55 -2.81
CA GLN A 261 -21.80 21.08 -2.65
C GLN A 261 -21.71 20.64 -1.17
N TYR A 262 -20.94 21.35 -0.35
CA TYR A 262 -20.88 21.07 1.09
C TYR A 262 -22.20 21.45 1.80
N GLU A 263 -22.78 22.59 1.47
CA GLU A 263 -24.05 23.08 2.02
C GLU A 263 -25.22 22.16 1.64
N GLU A 264 -25.24 21.65 0.40
CA GLU A 264 -26.22 20.69 -0.10
C GLU A 264 -26.21 19.34 0.67
N LEU A 265 -25.12 18.99 1.34
CA LEU A 265 -25.09 17.81 2.21
C LEU A 265 -25.98 17.96 3.45
N GLY A 266 -26.35 19.18 3.82
CA GLY A 266 -27.16 19.45 5.01
C GLY A 266 -26.52 18.94 6.31
N PRO A 267 -27.32 18.78 7.39
CA PRO A 267 -26.84 18.23 8.65
C PRO A 267 -26.47 16.74 8.54
N MET A 268 -25.55 16.27 9.39
CA MET A 268 -25.17 14.85 9.41
C MET A 268 -26.38 13.97 9.72
N ASN A 269 -26.62 12.99 8.84
CA ASN A 269 -27.65 11.97 9.05
C ASN A 269 -27.24 10.95 10.11
N LYS A 270 -28.17 10.07 10.51
CA LYS A 270 -27.91 9.06 11.55
C LYS A 270 -26.79 8.10 11.16
N GLY A 271 -26.74 7.67 9.90
CA GLY A 271 -25.71 6.76 9.39
C GLY A 271 -24.32 7.40 9.42
N GLU A 272 -24.20 8.67 9.01
CA GLU A 272 -22.94 9.42 9.12
C GLU A 272 -22.45 9.52 10.57
N LYS A 273 -23.35 9.84 11.52
CA LYS A 273 -23.01 9.97 12.95
C LYS A 273 -22.54 8.64 13.54
N TRP A 274 -23.25 7.55 13.27
CA TRP A 274 -22.86 6.23 13.75
C TRP A 274 -21.55 5.77 13.13
N THR A 275 -21.39 5.93 11.81
CA THR A 275 -20.13 5.62 11.14
C THR A 275 -18.96 6.39 11.75
N ALA A 276 -19.10 7.70 11.91
CA ALA A 276 -18.05 8.53 12.53
C ALA A 276 -17.75 8.10 13.97
N GLY A 277 -18.78 7.82 14.77
CA GLY A 277 -18.63 7.39 16.15
C GLY A 277 -17.93 6.03 16.28
N ILE A 278 -18.35 5.03 15.51
CA ILE A 278 -17.76 3.68 15.50
C ILE A 278 -16.30 3.77 15.03
N PHE A 279 -16.07 4.52 13.95
CA PHE A 279 -14.72 4.69 13.40
C PHE A 279 -13.78 5.35 14.41
N LEU A 280 -14.20 6.44 15.05
CA LEU A 280 -13.43 7.11 16.09
C LEU A 280 -13.18 6.18 17.29
N PHE A 281 -14.17 5.39 17.67
CA PHE A 281 -14.04 4.39 18.73
C PHE A 281 -12.96 3.35 18.39
N CYS A 282 -12.96 2.80 17.17
CA CYS A 282 -11.91 1.89 16.71
C CYS A 282 -10.52 2.56 16.72
N CYS A 283 -10.42 3.81 16.25
CA CYS A 283 -9.17 4.57 16.29
C CYS A 283 -8.63 4.73 17.72
N VAL A 284 -9.50 5.06 18.67
CA VAL A 284 -9.13 5.17 20.08
C VAL A 284 -8.65 3.82 20.62
N LEU A 285 -9.35 2.73 20.31
CA LEU A 285 -8.94 1.39 20.73
C LEU A 285 -7.57 1.00 20.14
N TRP A 286 -7.32 1.22 18.85
CA TRP A 286 -6.03 0.92 18.23
C TRP A 286 -4.89 1.71 18.86
N VAL A 287 -5.06 3.02 19.06
CA VAL A 287 -4.01 3.88 19.64
C VAL A 287 -3.76 3.52 21.11
N THR A 288 -4.83 3.27 21.87
CA THR A 288 -4.72 3.01 23.32
C THR A 288 -4.33 1.57 23.65
N ARG A 289 -4.40 0.65 22.69
CA ARG A 289 -4.04 -0.77 22.90
C ARG A 289 -2.65 -0.90 23.49
N SER A 290 -1.65 -0.33 22.85
CA SER A 290 -0.25 -0.44 23.29
C SER A 290 0.05 0.29 24.59
N ILE A 291 -0.75 1.32 24.93
CA ILE A 291 -0.49 2.22 26.06
C ILE A 291 -1.26 1.78 27.32
N LEU A 292 -2.51 1.38 27.15
CA LEU A 292 -3.44 1.22 28.28
C LEU A 292 -3.92 -0.22 28.50
N TRP A 293 -4.64 -0.80 27.52
CA TRP A 293 -5.44 -2.00 27.77
C TRP A 293 -4.87 -3.31 27.21
N GLY A 294 -3.93 -3.27 26.27
CA GLY A 294 -3.36 -4.47 25.65
C GLY A 294 -2.65 -5.39 26.64
N LYS A 295 -2.12 -4.84 27.76
CA LYS A 295 -1.54 -5.65 28.83
C LYS A 295 -2.58 -6.51 29.57
N TYR A 296 -3.81 -6.05 29.65
CA TYR A 296 -4.91 -6.74 30.32
C TYR A 296 -5.66 -7.71 29.41
N MET A 297 -5.59 -7.47 28.09
CA MET A 297 -6.23 -8.29 27.07
C MET A 297 -5.23 -8.63 25.95
N PRO A 298 -4.18 -9.43 26.22
CA PRO A 298 -3.11 -9.71 25.27
C PRO A 298 -3.58 -10.50 24.02
N PHE A 299 -4.71 -11.18 24.13
CA PHE A 299 -5.36 -11.91 23.02
C PHE A 299 -6.15 -10.99 22.06
N ALA A 300 -6.43 -9.75 22.45
CA ALA A 300 -7.12 -8.80 21.60
C ALA A 300 -6.10 -8.00 20.79
N THR A 301 -6.08 -8.26 19.49
CA THR A 301 -5.15 -7.67 18.51
C THR A 301 -5.81 -6.53 17.72
N ASP A 302 -5.07 -5.89 16.81
CA ASP A 302 -5.62 -4.85 15.94
C ASP A 302 -6.71 -5.40 15.02
N GLU A 303 -6.58 -6.68 14.61
CA GLU A 303 -7.61 -7.39 13.86
C GLU A 303 -8.89 -7.58 14.68
N THR A 304 -8.76 -7.84 15.97
CA THR A 304 -9.92 -7.93 16.88
C THR A 304 -10.68 -6.62 16.93
N VAL A 305 -9.98 -5.49 17.00
CA VAL A 305 -10.60 -4.16 16.97
C VAL A 305 -11.28 -3.88 15.63
N ALA A 306 -10.64 -4.25 14.50
CA ALA A 306 -11.23 -4.11 13.18
C ALA A 306 -12.52 -4.93 13.03
N MET A 307 -12.50 -6.18 13.49
CA MET A 307 -13.68 -7.06 13.48
C MET A 307 -14.79 -6.58 14.41
N LEU A 308 -14.44 -6.00 15.57
CA LEU A 308 -15.42 -5.33 16.45
C LEU A 308 -16.09 -4.16 15.72
N GLY A 309 -15.30 -3.33 15.02
CA GLY A 309 -15.83 -2.26 14.18
C GLY A 309 -16.79 -2.76 13.11
N ALA A 310 -16.39 -3.83 12.37
CA ALA A 310 -17.25 -4.49 11.39
C ALA A 310 -18.55 -5.01 12.00
N PHE A 311 -18.47 -5.65 13.15
CA PHE A 311 -19.65 -6.11 13.90
C PHE A 311 -20.57 -4.94 14.26
N LEU A 312 -20.03 -3.85 14.81
CA LEU A 312 -20.82 -2.69 15.22
C LEU A 312 -21.53 -2.02 14.03
N VAL A 313 -20.87 -1.84 12.88
CA VAL A 313 -21.54 -1.25 11.70
C VAL A 313 -22.61 -2.15 11.11
N MET A 314 -22.49 -3.47 11.28
CA MET A 314 -23.50 -4.44 10.84
C MET A 314 -24.66 -4.59 11.83
N ALA A 315 -24.42 -4.37 13.13
CA ALA A 315 -25.41 -4.58 14.19
C ALA A 315 -26.24 -3.33 14.52
N ILE A 316 -25.67 -2.12 14.30
CA ILE A 316 -26.36 -0.89 14.66
C ILE A 316 -27.34 -0.44 13.55
N PRO A 317 -28.65 -0.37 13.84
CA PRO A 317 -29.63 0.08 12.85
C PRO A 317 -29.63 1.61 12.70
N THR A 318 -29.75 2.07 11.46
CA THR A 318 -30.02 3.47 11.12
C THR A 318 -31.52 3.74 11.02
N ASP A 319 -32.28 2.74 10.58
CA ASP A 319 -33.74 2.73 10.55
C ASP A 319 -34.29 1.35 10.93
N TYR A 320 -34.93 1.25 12.10
CA TYR A 320 -35.53 0.01 12.60
C TYR A 320 -36.72 -0.47 11.76
N LYS A 321 -37.48 0.48 11.17
CA LYS A 321 -38.72 0.14 10.43
C LYS A 321 -38.39 -0.56 9.10
N ASN A 322 -37.33 -0.12 8.47
CA ASN A 322 -36.90 -0.63 7.15
C ASN A 322 -35.77 -1.66 7.28
N ALA A 323 -35.39 -2.07 8.51
CA ALA A 323 -34.25 -2.95 8.76
C ALA A 323 -32.95 -2.48 8.11
N GLU A 324 -32.74 -1.16 8.09
CA GLU A 324 -31.50 -0.57 7.57
C GLU A 324 -30.47 -0.45 8.68
N PHE A 325 -29.24 -0.89 8.37
CA PHE A 325 -28.08 -0.85 9.26
C PHE A 325 -27.02 0.12 8.75
N VAL A 326 -26.10 0.51 9.63
CA VAL A 326 -24.96 1.39 9.28
C VAL A 326 -24.22 0.82 8.07
N CYS A 327 -23.94 -0.48 8.06
CA CYS A 327 -23.44 -1.18 6.87
C CYS A 327 -24.31 -2.42 6.62
N ASP A 328 -24.42 -2.83 5.38
CA ASP A 328 -24.99 -4.12 4.99
C ASP A 328 -23.90 -5.04 4.46
N TRP A 329 -24.18 -6.35 4.44
CA TRP A 329 -23.23 -7.36 4.00
C TRP A 329 -22.66 -7.08 2.60
N LYS A 330 -23.52 -6.73 1.65
CA LYS A 330 -23.10 -6.50 0.26
C LYS A 330 -22.14 -5.32 0.16
N THR A 331 -22.45 -4.21 0.82
CA THR A 331 -21.60 -3.02 0.85
C THR A 331 -20.26 -3.32 1.48
N GLY A 332 -20.24 -3.92 2.68
CA GLY A 332 -18.99 -4.25 3.36
C GLY A 332 -18.15 -5.26 2.59
N PHE A 333 -18.77 -6.33 2.09
CA PHE A 333 -18.09 -7.38 1.32
C PHE A 333 -17.43 -6.85 0.04
N ASN A 334 -18.09 -5.94 -0.67
CA ASN A 334 -17.56 -5.35 -1.90
C ASN A 334 -16.39 -4.38 -1.64
N ASP A 335 -16.31 -3.80 -0.45
CA ASP A 335 -15.24 -2.87 -0.09
C ASP A 335 -14.01 -3.58 0.54
N ILE A 336 -14.13 -4.89 0.83
CA ILE A 336 -12.97 -5.70 1.25
C ILE A 336 -11.98 -5.77 0.10
N PRO A 337 -10.69 -5.45 0.34
CA PRO A 337 -9.66 -5.52 -0.69
C PRO A 337 -9.20 -6.98 -0.92
N TRP A 338 -10.08 -7.83 -1.46
CA TRP A 338 -9.83 -9.26 -1.68
C TRP A 338 -8.53 -9.56 -2.43
N ASN A 339 -8.17 -8.69 -3.37
CA ASN A 339 -6.90 -8.81 -4.09
C ASN A 339 -5.69 -8.77 -3.15
N ALA A 340 -5.73 -7.91 -2.14
CA ALA A 340 -4.66 -7.79 -1.15
C ALA A 340 -4.67 -8.97 -0.16
N VAL A 341 -5.86 -9.43 0.25
CA VAL A 341 -6.02 -10.61 1.12
C VAL A 341 -5.37 -11.84 0.47
N ILE A 342 -5.69 -12.10 -0.79
CA ILE A 342 -5.14 -13.25 -1.52
C ILE A 342 -3.64 -13.07 -1.78
N LEU A 343 -3.21 -11.86 -2.15
CA LEU A 343 -1.79 -11.55 -2.39
C LEU A 343 -0.96 -11.79 -1.14
N LEU A 344 -1.43 -11.35 0.03
CA LEU A 344 -0.76 -11.57 1.30
C LEU A 344 -0.53 -13.06 1.56
N GLY A 345 -1.58 -13.88 1.42
CA GLY A 345 -1.49 -15.33 1.62
C GLY A 345 -0.44 -15.99 0.72
N GLY A 346 -0.50 -15.71 -0.59
CA GLY A 346 0.47 -16.26 -1.55
C GLY A 346 1.90 -15.81 -1.30
N SER A 347 2.09 -14.55 -0.90
CA SER A 347 3.42 -14.02 -0.56
C SER A 347 3.99 -14.66 0.71
N MET A 348 3.15 -14.92 1.72
CA MET A 348 3.57 -15.64 2.93
C MET A 348 3.98 -17.07 2.63
N VAL A 349 3.22 -17.77 1.79
CA VAL A 349 3.60 -19.13 1.34
C VAL A 349 4.96 -19.11 0.67
N MET A 350 5.17 -18.17 -0.26
CA MET A 350 6.46 -18.02 -0.95
C MET A 350 7.59 -17.66 0.01
N GLY A 351 7.36 -16.71 0.92
CA GLY A 351 8.37 -16.26 1.89
C GLY A 351 8.83 -17.39 2.80
N ASN A 352 7.91 -18.17 3.34
CA ASN A 352 8.23 -19.31 4.19
C ASN A 352 8.95 -20.41 3.39
N ALA A 353 8.47 -20.74 2.19
CA ALA A 353 9.13 -21.72 1.33
C ALA A 353 10.56 -21.28 0.95
N PHE A 354 10.76 -19.99 0.70
CA PHE A 354 12.06 -19.41 0.37
C PHE A 354 13.06 -19.56 1.53
N LYS A 355 12.59 -19.33 2.77
CA LYS A 355 13.36 -19.52 3.99
C LYS A 355 13.64 -20.99 4.27
N ASP A 356 12.59 -21.82 4.29
CA ASP A 356 12.67 -23.23 4.70
C ASP A 356 13.49 -24.08 3.73
N ALA A 357 13.44 -23.78 2.43
CA ALA A 357 14.23 -24.46 1.41
C ALA A 357 15.68 -23.96 1.33
N GLY A 358 16.07 -22.92 2.07
CA GLY A 358 17.41 -22.35 2.07
C GLY A 358 17.76 -21.47 0.86
N VAL A 359 16.75 -21.07 0.06
CA VAL A 359 16.96 -20.15 -1.07
C VAL A 359 17.42 -18.78 -0.59
N ALA A 360 16.90 -18.32 0.55
CA ALA A 360 17.31 -17.07 1.18
C ALA A 360 18.81 -17.05 1.48
N ALA A 361 19.34 -18.13 2.07
CA ALA A 361 20.77 -18.26 2.37
C ALA A 361 21.63 -18.30 1.09
N TRP A 362 21.12 -18.91 0.01
CA TRP A 362 21.83 -18.93 -1.27
C TRP A 362 21.91 -17.54 -1.91
N VAL A 363 20.82 -16.78 -1.93
CA VAL A 363 20.82 -15.39 -2.42
C VAL A 363 21.76 -14.53 -1.58
N ALA A 364 21.76 -14.73 -0.27
CA ALA A 364 22.63 -14.06 0.67
C ALA A 364 24.11 -14.31 0.37
N ASN A 365 24.49 -15.56 0.10
CA ASN A 365 25.88 -15.88 -0.30
C ASN A 365 26.27 -15.18 -1.61
N MET A 366 25.36 -15.04 -2.57
CA MET A 366 25.63 -14.28 -3.80
C MET A 366 25.88 -12.80 -3.52
N LEU A 367 25.26 -12.25 -2.49
CA LEU A 367 25.37 -10.85 -2.06
C LEU A 367 26.45 -10.65 -0.98
N SER A 368 27.24 -11.67 -0.64
CA SER A 368 28.31 -11.60 0.39
C SER A 368 29.35 -10.51 0.10
N GLY A 369 29.54 -10.12 -1.16
CA GLY A 369 30.37 -8.97 -1.54
C GLY A 369 29.87 -7.61 -1.01
N LEU A 370 28.62 -7.54 -0.52
CA LEU A 370 28.07 -6.36 0.15
C LEU A 370 28.31 -6.39 1.67
N ALA A 371 28.82 -7.51 2.21
CA ALA A 371 29.14 -7.63 3.62
C ALA A 371 30.22 -6.61 4.01
N GLY A 372 29.97 -5.87 5.09
CA GLY A 372 30.85 -4.78 5.53
C GLY A 372 30.55 -3.40 4.93
N MET A 373 29.59 -3.29 3.99
CA MET A 373 29.06 -1.98 3.58
C MET A 373 28.24 -1.36 4.72
N ASN A 374 28.21 -0.03 4.75
CA ASN A 374 27.39 0.69 5.72
C ASN A 374 25.91 0.32 5.57
N ALA A 375 25.29 -0.17 6.65
CA ALA A 375 23.88 -0.60 6.67
C ALA A 375 22.92 0.49 6.20
N VAL A 376 23.21 1.77 6.55
CA VAL A 376 22.47 2.95 6.07
C VAL A 376 22.46 3.00 4.55
N MET A 377 23.63 2.83 3.94
CA MET A 377 23.77 2.85 2.49
C MET A 377 22.97 1.72 1.82
N ILE A 378 23.00 0.53 2.40
CA ILE A 378 22.23 -0.62 1.88
C ILE A 378 20.72 -0.34 1.94
N CYS A 379 20.21 0.17 3.05
CA CYS A 379 18.79 0.55 3.16
C CYS A 379 18.40 1.66 2.17
N ILE A 380 19.27 2.63 1.91
CA ILE A 380 19.06 3.66 0.90
C ILE A 380 18.97 3.04 -0.50
N VAL A 381 19.89 2.16 -0.84
CA VAL A 381 19.92 1.45 -2.14
C VAL A 381 18.64 0.61 -2.30
N VAL A 382 18.26 -0.16 -1.27
CA VAL A 382 16.99 -0.91 -1.27
C VAL A 382 15.81 0.01 -1.50
N GLY A 383 15.76 1.16 -0.83
CA GLY A 383 14.70 2.15 -0.99
C GLY A 383 14.66 2.72 -2.42
N ILE A 384 15.80 3.06 -3.01
CA ILE A 384 15.88 3.57 -4.39
C ILE A 384 15.41 2.51 -5.39
N VAL A 385 15.91 1.28 -5.27
CA VAL A 385 15.51 0.16 -6.15
C VAL A 385 14.01 -0.09 -6.04
N THR A 386 13.48 -0.14 -4.83
CA THR A 386 12.04 -0.30 -4.57
C THR A 386 11.24 0.83 -5.20
N ALA A 387 11.64 2.09 -5.01
CA ALA A 387 10.96 3.25 -5.59
C ALA A 387 11.00 3.29 -7.13
N LEU A 388 11.98 2.67 -7.76
CA LEU A 388 12.02 2.52 -9.22
C LEU A 388 11.11 1.38 -9.69
N LEU A 389 11.13 0.24 -9.01
CA LEU A 389 10.33 -0.92 -9.38
C LEU A 389 8.84 -0.68 -9.21
N THR A 390 8.43 0.08 -8.20
CA THR A 390 7.02 0.41 -7.97
C THR A 390 6.39 1.26 -9.09
N GLU A 391 7.18 1.85 -9.99
CA GLU A 391 6.64 2.50 -11.19
C GLU A 391 6.22 1.49 -12.27
N LEU A 392 6.82 0.32 -12.28
CA LEU A 392 6.57 -0.71 -13.29
C LEU A 392 5.44 -1.67 -12.89
N THR A 393 5.20 -1.78 -11.57
CA THR A 393 4.16 -2.66 -11.01
C THR A 393 3.54 -2.03 -9.75
N THR A 394 2.51 -2.65 -9.19
CA THR A 394 1.82 -2.08 -8.01
C THR A 394 2.68 -2.17 -6.74
N ASN A 395 2.50 -1.21 -5.83
CA ASN A 395 3.20 -1.16 -4.54
C ASN A 395 3.08 -2.47 -3.75
N ALA A 396 1.88 -3.07 -3.73
CA ALA A 396 1.63 -4.31 -3.02
C ALA A 396 2.42 -5.50 -3.59
N VAL A 397 2.59 -5.56 -4.91
CA VAL A 397 3.41 -6.59 -5.57
C VAL A 397 4.89 -6.44 -5.21
N VAL A 398 5.41 -5.21 -5.20
CA VAL A 398 6.82 -4.97 -4.82
C VAL A 398 7.07 -5.41 -3.40
N VAL A 399 6.21 -5.04 -2.46
CA VAL A 399 6.29 -5.47 -1.06
C VAL A 399 6.20 -7.00 -0.94
N ALA A 400 5.23 -7.61 -1.63
CA ALA A 400 5.00 -9.04 -1.62
C ALA A 400 6.20 -9.87 -2.13
N ALA A 401 6.91 -9.35 -3.14
CA ALA A 401 8.06 -10.02 -3.72
C ALA A 401 9.36 -9.78 -2.94
N PHE A 402 9.56 -8.55 -2.42
CA PHE A 402 10.83 -8.14 -1.84
C PHE A 402 10.98 -8.50 -0.36
N ILE A 403 9.94 -8.31 0.46
CA ILE A 403 10.05 -8.52 1.90
C ILE A 403 10.55 -9.93 2.25
N PRO A 404 10.03 -11.02 1.67
CA PRO A 404 10.53 -12.35 1.99
C PRO A 404 12.00 -12.58 1.61
N VAL A 405 12.45 -11.95 0.52
CA VAL A 405 13.85 -12.06 0.07
C VAL A 405 14.77 -11.29 1.01
N LEU A 406 14.37 -10.08 1.42
CA LEU A 406 15.15 -9.21 2.28
C LEU A 406 15.34 -9.79 3.70
N ALA A 407 14.43 -10.64 4.16
CA ALA A 407 14.57 -11.37 5.42
C ALA A 407 15.87 -12.17 5.45
N GLY A 408 16.09 -13.00 4.42
CA GLY A 408 17.29 -13.85 4.36
C GLY A 408 18.56 -13.09 3.97
N VAL A 409 18.42 -12.10 3.10
CA VAL A 409 19.57 -11.28 2.67
C VAL A 409 20.15 -10.48 3.83
N GLY A 410 19.30 -9.82 4.64
CA GLY A 410 19.74 -9.00 5.76
C GLY A 410 20.54 -9.79 6.79
N GLU A 411 20.06 -10.98 7.18
CA GLU A 411 20.76 -11.85 8.11
C GLU A 411 22.17 -12.21 7.63
N ALA A 412 22.33 -12.46 6.34
CA ALA A 412 23.59 -12.94 5.79
C ALA A 412 24.62 -11.85 5.53
N ILE A 413 24.21 -10.61 5.24
CA ILE A 413 25.13 -9.49 5.05
C ILE A 413 25.39 -8.71 6.36
N GLY A 414 24.77 -9.13 7.48
CA GLY A 414 24.92 -8.49 8.78
C GLY A 414 24.18 -7.16 8.91
N VAL A 415 23.14 -6.95 8.09
CA VAL A 415 22.26 -5.76 8.15
C VAL A 415 20.90 -6.15 8.67
N SER A 416 20.30 -5.34 9.53
CA SER A 416 18.97 -5.60 10.07
C SER A 416 17.95 -5.88 8.96
N PRO A 417 17.39 -7.11 8.86
CA PRO A 417 16.33 -7.42 7.90
C PRO A 417 15.12 -6.50 8.06
N PHE A 418 14.78 -6.19 9.30
CA PHE A 418 13.68 -5.28 9.63
C PHE A 418 13.87 -3.88 9.01
N ALA A 419 15.10 -3.32 9.11
CA ALA A 419 15.41 -2.02 8.54
C ALA A 419 15.20 -2.01 7.01
N MET A 420 15.66 -3.05 6.31
CA MET A 420 15.52 -3.19 4.86
C MET A 420 14.04 -3.38 4.45
N MET A 421 13.28 -4.13 5.23
CA MET A 421 11.84 -4.32 4.99
C MET A 421 11.05 -3.02 5.18
N ILE A 422 11.31 -2.27 6.25
CA ILE A 422 10.69 -0.96 6.47
C ILE A 422 11.10 0.03 5.37
N ALA A 423 12.38 0.02 4.95
CA ALA A 423 12.83 0.82 3.82
C ALA A 423 12.02 0.53 2.55
N THR A 424 11.75 -0.75 2.26
CA THR A 424 10.91 -1.19 1.16
C THR A 424 9.46 -0.71 1.32
N MET A 425 8.86 -0.89 2.49
CA MET A 425 7.47 -0.50 2.75
C MET A 425 7.22 1.00 2.61
N LEU A 426 8.20 1.83 2.99
CA LEU A 426 8.09 3.28 2.85
C LEU A 426 8.30 3.71 1.39
N SER A 427 9.36 3.22 0.76
CA SER A 427 9.77 3.66 -0.58
C SER A 427 8.91 3.12 -1.71
N CYS A 428 8.21 1.99 -1.53
CA CYS A 428 7.25 1.49 -2.52
C CYS A 428 6.08 2.46 -2.76
N ASN A 429 5.80 3.35 -1.81
CA ASN A 429 4.78 4.38 -1.97
C ASN A 429 5.24 5.60 -2.77
N PHE A 430 6.51 5.66 -3.23
CA PHE A 430 7.00 6.76 -4.08
C PHE A 430 6.71 6.53 -5.57
N ALA A 431 5.50 6.07 -5.85
CA ALA A 431 4.99 5.72 -7.17
C ALA A 431 4.19 6.89 -7.76
N PHE A 432 4.88 7.87 -8.37
CA PHE A 432 4.28 9.13 -8.80
C PHE A 432 4.36 9.37 -10.32
N MET A 433 5.15 8.58 -11.07
CA MET A 433 5.51 8.93 -12.45
C MET A 433 4.64 8.29 -13.51
N LEU A 434 4.16 7.06 -13.30
CA LEU A 434 3.48 6.29 -14.34
C LEU A 434 2.05 5.93 -13.95
N PRO A 435 1.10 5.90 -14.92
CA PRO A 435 -0.27 5.50 -14.66
C PRO A 435 -0.42 4.07 -14.09
N PRO A 436 0.33 3.06 -14.56
CA PRO A 436 0.17 1.70 -14.05
C PRO A 436 0.72 1.51 -12.63
N ALA A 437 1.55 2.44 -12.13
CA ALA A 437 2.16 2.34 -10.82
C ALA A 437 1.12 2.30 -9.69
N THR A 438 0.08 3.13 -9.79
CA THR A 438 -1.03 3.13 -8.83
C THR A 438 -2.37 3.39 -9.53
N PRO A 439 -3.49 2.79 -9.06
CA PRO A 439 -4.81 3.12 -9.58
C PRO A 439 -5.15 4.62 -9.53
N PRO A 440 -4.82 5.37 -8.47
CA PRO A 440 -4.96 6.83 -8.44
C PRO A 440 -4.34 7.56 -9.62
N ASN A 441 -3.10 7.23 -9.99
CA ASN A 441 -2.41 7.84 -11.14
C ASN A 441 -3.14 7.53 -12.45
N ALA A 442 -3.58 6.27 -12.62
CA ALA A 442 -4.31 5.85 -13.82
C ALA A 442 -5.65 6.60 -13.97
N ILE A 443 -6.37 6.81 -12.86
CA ILE A 443 -7.63 7.54 -12.84
C ILE A 443 -7.41 9.01 -13.19
N ALA A 444 -6.41 9.65 -12.58
CA ALA A 444 -6.07 11.04 -12.88
C ALA A 444 -5.64 11.22 -14.35
N TYR A 445 -4.82 10.32 -14.88
CA TYR A 445 -4.41 10.33 -16.28
C TYR A 445 -5.61 10.10 -17.23
N GLY A 446 -6.55 9.24 -16.84
CA GLY A 446 -7.76 8.92 -17.59
C GLY A 446 -8.73 10.10 -17.77
N THR A 447 -8.59 11.18 -17.01
CA THR A 447 -9.41 12.39 -17.18
C THR A 447 -9.14 13.16 -18.47
N GLY A 448 -7.95 12.97 -19.08
CA GLY A 448 -7.50 13.72 -20.24
C GLY A 448 -7.00 15.15 -19.96
N GLU A 449 -7.07 15.63 -18.71
CA GLU A 449 -6.58 16.96 -18.31
C GLU A 449 -5.05 17.06 -18.23
N ILE A 450 -4.39 15.93 -18.11
CA ILE A 450 -2.93 15.82 -17.99
C ILE A 450 -2.36 14.93 -19.09
N GLU A 451 -1.19 15.31 -19.58
CA GLU A 451 -0.43 14.51 -20.54
C GLU A 451 0.56 13.59 -19.80
N MET A 452 0.99 12.50 -20.44
CA MET A 452 2.01 11.61 -19.88
C MET A 452 3.28 12.35 -19.43
N LYS A 453 3.70 13.35 -20.22
CA LYS A 453 4.88 14.16 -19.86
C LYS A 453 4.70 14.98 -18.57
N ASP A 454 3.46 15.40 -18.27
CA ASP A 454 3.17 16.15 -17.05
C ASP A 454 3.29 15.22 -15.84
N LEU A 455 2.69 14.03 -15.93
CA LEU A 455 2.75 13.02 -14.88
C LEU A 455 4.21 12.60 -14.63
N VAL A 456 4.97 12.28 -15.66
CA VAL A 456 6.38 11.85 -15.54
C VAL A 456 7.26 12.95 -14.96
N LYS A 457 7.19 14.19 -15.49
CA LYS A 457 8.05 15.29 -15.03
C LYS A 457 7.72 15.72 -13.60
N CYS A 458 6.43 15.90 -13.32
CA CYS A 458 5.99 16.28 -11.98
C CYS A 458 6.24 15.16 -10.97
N GLY A 459 5.92 13.91 -11.35
CA GLY A 459 6.15 12.75 -10.48
C GLY A 459 7.62 12.48 -10.19
N LEU A 460 8.51 12.67 -11.18
CA LEU A 460 9.96 12.54 -10.98
C LEU A 460 10.48 13.54 -9.93
N GLY A 461 10.08 14.80 -10.04
CA GLY A 461 10.52 15.81 -9.05
C GLY A 461 10.01 15.50 -7.65
N LEU A 462 8.76 15.07 -7.51
CA LEU A 462 8.22 14.65 -6.21
C LEU A 462 8.91 13.41 -5.66
N LYS A 463 9.20 12.44 -6.52
CA LYS A 463 9.98 11.24 -6.17
C LYS A 463 11.37 11.59 -5.65
N LEU A 464 12.08 12.51 -6.31
CA LEU A 464 13.40 12.95 -5.85
C LEU A 464 13.31 13.63 -4.47
N ILE A 465 12.30 14.45 -4.23
CA ILE A 465 12.06 15.03 -2.90
C ILE A 465 11.82 13.92 -1.88
N ALA A 466 10.98 12.95 -2.18
CA ALA A 466 10.69 11.83 -1.29
C ALA A 466 11.95 10.99 -1.00
N LEU A 467 12.78 10.73 -2.00
CA LEU A 467 14.04 9.99 -1.85
C LEU A 467 15.10 10.74 -1.03
N VAL A 468 15.09 12.08 -1.05
CA VAL A 468 15.97 12.89 -0.18
C VAL A 468 15.47 12.89 1.28
N VAL A 469 14.16 12.96 1.48
CA VAL A 469 13.54 12.91 2.81
C VAL A 469 13.65 11.50 3.42
N PHE A 470 13.59 10.46 2.59
CA PHE A 470 13.54 9.07 3.01
C PHE A 470 14.66 8.64 3.96
N PRO A 471 15.96 8.83 3.70
CA PRO A 471 17.02 8.45 4.63
C PRO A 471 16.93 9.18 5.97
N ILE A 472 16.60 10.46 5.95
CA ILE A 472 16.49 11.30 7.15
C ILE A 472 15.37 10.75 8.05
N MET A 473 14.24 10.42 7.46
CA MET A 473 13.09 9.91 8.20
C MET A 473 13.28 8.45 8.62
N LEU A 474 13.88 7.62 7.77
CA LEU A 474 14.17 6.23 8.10
C LEU A 474 15.06 6.14 9.34
N TYR A 475 16.16 6.89 9.36
CA TYR A 475 17.11 6.86 10.46
C TYR A 475 16.74 7.75 11.63
N GLY A 476 16.23 8.96 11.37
CA GLY A 476 15.88 9.91 12.43
C GLY A 476 14.63 9.52 13.22
N VAL A 477 13.68 8.85 12.58
CA VAL A 477 12.40 8.51 13.21
C VAL A 477 12.29 7.00 13.43
N THR A 478 12.40 6.20 12.37
CA THR A 478 12.09 4.77 12.44
C THR A 478 13.08 4.00 13.29
N MET A 479 14.37 4.22 13.09
CA MET A 479 15.41 3.52 13.85
C MET A 479 15.43 3.96 15.31
N GLY A 480 15.16 5.24 15.58
CA GLY A 480 15.02 5.76 16.95
C GLY A 480 13.85 5.16 17.72
N ILE A 481 12.71 4.91 17.03
CA ILE A 481 11.50 4.35 17.66
C ILE A 481 11.69 2.87 18.04
N PHE A 482 12.31 2.09 17.16
CA PHE A 482 12.47 0.65 17.36
C PHE A 482 13.78 0.24 18.02
N HIS A 483 14.63 1.21 18.40
CA HIS A 483 15.97 0.96 18.98
C HIS A 483 16.79 -0.05 18.18
N ILE A 484 16.63 -0.04 16.86
CA ILE A 484 17.35 -0.96 15.97
C ILE A 484 18.76 -0.38 15.80
N GLY A 485 19.73 -1.06 16.42
CA GLY A 485 21.15 -0.81 16.15
C GLY A 485 21.44 -1.01 14.66
N VAL A 486 22.16 -0.09 14.07
CA VAL A 486 22.65 -0.18 12.68
C VAL A 486 23.89 -1.05 12.66
#